data_85698847c951444ed8fea06fe060ec11
#
_entry.id   85698847c951444ed8fea06fe060ec11
#
_cell.length_a   1.000
_cell.length_b   1.000
_cell.length_c   1.000
_cell.angle_alpha   90.00
_cell.angle_beta   90.00
_cell.angle_gamma   90.00
#
_symmetry.space_group_name_H-M   'P 1'
#
loop_
_entity.id
_entity.type
_entity.pdbx_description
1 polymer ?
#
loop_
_entity_poly.entity_id
_entity_poly.type
_entity_poly.pdbx_seq_one_letter_code
_entity_poly.pdbx_strand_id
1 'polypeptide(L)'
;MTNGSYPFNFDATLELVKTSETVASGSLTTSNTQFNLAVRRLDAVGEPNTLSYSGDVVVKEVTCTVSPKSLTIILGDFPVSRFTGAGTVVAQSTFNIGMLCDQDVQPEMMIASANGYETNFPGVIKLTPESGVATGVGVKMLFNGQTPAFGQYMSTFPTYANMQSQYPFSVSYEQTGAEVTPGTANTVATITVAYK
;
A
#
# COMPACT_ATOMS: atom_id res chain seq x y z
N MET A 1 14.46 66.06 -0.69
CA MET A 1 13.92 64.76 -0.16
C MET A 1 14.53 63.66 -0.96
N THR A 2 15.46 62.93 -0.35
CA THR A 2 16.14 61.82 -0.99
C THR A 2 15.22 60.62 -1.08
N ASN A 3 14.89 60.23 -2.29
CA ASN A 3 14.15 58.99 -2.54
C ASN A 3 15.08 57.81 -2.19
N GLY A 4 15.00 57.35 -0.96
CA GLY A 4 15.70 56.15 -0.54
C GLY A 4 14.98 54.93 -1.12
N SER A 5 15.57 54.27 -2.09
CA SER A 5 15.17 52.93 -2.52
C SER A 5 15.63 51.92 -1.48
N TYR A 6 14.70 51.31 -0.78
CA TYR A 6 15.00 50.21 0.15
C TYR A 6 14.79 48.88 -0.57
N PRO A 7 15.84 48.08 -0.79
CA PRO A 7 15.65 46.75 -1.36
C PRO A 7 14.97 45.84 -0.37
N PHE A 8 13.91 45.19 -0.80
CA PHE A 8 13.28 44.09 -0.05
C PHE A 8 13.92 42.77 -0.48
N ASN A 9 14.53 42.08 0.45
CA ASN A 9 14.96 40.72 0.27
C ASN A 9 13.93 39.77 0.92
N PHE A 10 13.46 38.79 0.19
CA PHE A 10 12.61 37.73 0.74
C PHE A 10 12.99 36.40 0.11
N ASP A 11 12.87 35.36 0.87
CA ASP A 11 13.02 33.99 0.41
C ASP A 11 11.62 33.38 0.23
N ALA A 12 11.39 32.73 -0.90
CA ALA A 12 10.15 32.01 -1.17
C ALA A 12 10.46 30.53 -1.40
N THR A 13 9.79 29.68 -0.65
CA THR A 13 9.82 28.23 -0.88
C THR A 13 8.58 27.83 -1.65
N LEU A 14 8.78 27.13 -2.75
CA LEU A 14 7.71 26.59 -3.59
C LEU A 14 7.65 25.08 -3.36
N GLU A 15 6.46 24.57 -3.06
CA GLU A 15 6.20 23.16 -2.90
C GLU A 15 5.22 22.69 -3.98
N LEU A 16 5.55 21.56 -4.61
CA LEU A 16 4.66 20.89 -5.56
C LEU A 16 3.76 19.91 -4.78
N VAL A 17 2.46 20.20 -4.74
CA VAL A 17 1.48 19.39 -4.00
C VAL A 17 0.59 18.63 -4.96
N LYS A 18 0.46 17.31 -4.75
CA LYS A 18 -0.50 16.47 -5.46
C LYS A 18 -1.91 16.79 -4.94
N THR A 19 -2.80 17.27 -5.84
CA THR A 19 -4.17 17.68 -5.51
C THR A 19 -5.26 16.72 -6.01
N SER A 20 -4.88 15.64 -6.71
CA SER A 20 -5.78 14.63 -7.26
C SER A 20 -5.25 13.23 -7.00
N GLU A 21 -6.13 12.25 -6.88
CA GLU A 21 -5.74 10.84 -6.73
C GLU A 21 -4.97 10.33 -7.95
N THR A 22 -5.31 10.81 -9.13
CA THR A 22 -4.62 10.50 -10.39
C THR A 22 -3.86 11.72 -10.90
N VAL A 23 -2.60 11.54 -11.24
CA VAL A 23 -1.75 12.55 -11.86
C VAL A 23 -1.18 11.95 -13.14
N ALA A 24 -1.49 12.52 -14.28
CA ALA A 24 -0.93 12.11 -15.56
C ALA A 24 0.55 12.52 -15.67
N SER A 25 1.32 11.75 -16.43
CA SER A 25 2.70 12.12 -16.77
C SER A 25 2.74 13.43 -17.55
N GLY A 26 3.68 14.29 -17.22
CA GLY A 26 3.84 15.58 -17.88
C GLY A 26 5.07 16.32 -17.39
N SER A 27 5.40 17.40 -18.06
CA SER A 27 6.47 18.31 -17.64
C SER A 27 5.91 19.71 -17.38
N LEU A 28 6.36 20.30 -16.27
CA LEU A 28 6.20 21.72 -15.99
C LEU A 28 7.46 22.42 -16.52
N THR A 29 7.28 23.26 -17.54
CA THR A 29 8.37 24.02 -18.13
C THR A 29 8.31 25.46 -17.67
N THR A 30 9.44 26.16 -17.73
CA THR A 30 9.55 27.59 -17.38
C THR A 30 8.59 28.51 -18.16
N SER A 31 8.19 28.10 -19.37
CA SER A 31 7.25 28.87 -20.20
C SER A 31 5.80 28.81 -19.72
N ASN A 32 5.45 27.83 -18.92
CA ASN A 32 4.07 27.57 -18.48
C ASN A 32 3.79 27.97 -17.02
N THR A 33 4.83 28.36 -16.27
CA THR A 33 4.69 28.62 -14.83
C THR A 33 5.30 29.98 -14.51
N GLN A 34 4.46 30.99 -14.38
CA GLN A 34 4.85 32.33 -13.96
C GLN A 34 4.07 32.71 -12.72
N PHE A 35 4.80 33.21 -11.71
CA PHE A 35 4.21 33.76 -10.50
C PHE A 35 4.40 35.27 -10.49
N ASN A 36 3.34 36.03 -10.31
CA ASN A 36 3.41 37.46 -10.14
C ASN A 36 3.44 37.80 -8.65
N LEU A 37 4.55 38.36 -8.18
CA LEU A 37 4.67 38.88 -6.84
C LEU A 37 4.53 40.41 -6.87
N ALA A 38 3.54 40.93 -6.15
CA ALA A 38 3.37 42.37 -5.98
C ALA A 38 3.59 42.73 -4.51
N VAL A 39 4.52 43.65 -4.24
CA VAL A 39 4.65 44.28 -2.94
C VAL A 39 3.73 45.46 -2.89
N ARG A 40 2.73 45.44 -2.01
CA ARG A 40 1.78 46.54 -1.78
C ARG A 40 2.26 47.39 -0.61
N ARG A 41 2.38 48.67 -0.85
CA ARG A 41 2.45 49.71 0.15
C ARG A 41 1.03 50.26 0.40
N LEU A 42 0.75 50.76 1.58
CA LEU A 42 -0.58 51.27 1.96
C LEU A 42 -1.06 52.45 1.08
N ASP A 43 -0.13 53.15 0.44
CA ASP A 43 -0.36 54.38 -0.33
C ASP A 43 0.03 54.27 -1.82
N ALA A 44 0.64 53.20 -2.26
CA ALA A 44 1.01 52.97 -3.65
C ALA A 44 1.12 51.48 -3.98
N VAL A 45 0.72 51.13 -5.20
CA VAL A 45 0.95 49.79 -5.78
C VAL A 45 2.25 49.87 -6.56
N GLY A 46 3.30 49.15 -6.12
CA GLY A 46 4.50 48.97 -6.93
C GLY A 46 4.22 48.12 -8.16
N GLU A 47 5.01 48.27 -9.20
CA GLU A 47 4.99 47.36 -10.35
C GLU A 47 5.18 45.92 -9.91
N PRO A 48 4.39 44.96 -10.40
CA PRO A 48 4.55 43.55 -10.04
C PRO A 48 5.89 43.02 -10.57
N ASN A 49 6.67 42.44 -9.69
CA ASN A 49 7.83 41.66 -10.09
C ASN A 49 7.41 40.24 -10.47
N THR A 50 7.83 39.77 -11.60
CA THR A 50 7.58 38.42 -12.06
C THR A 50 8.66 37.49 -11.49
N LEU A 51 8.26 36.51 -10.69
CA LEU A 51 9.13 35.41 -10.29
C LEU A 51 8.99 34.30 -11.34
N SER A 52 10.06 34.04 -12.06
CA SER A 52 10.12 32.94 -13.03
C SER A 52 10.75 31.71 -12.38
N TYR A 53 10.12 30.60 -12.54
CA TYR A 53 10.72 29.30 -12.22
C TYR A 53 11.74 28.94 -13.31
N SER A 54 12.97 28.58 -12.93
CA SER A 54 14.00 28.09 -13.87
C SER A 54 14.29 26.62 -13.56
N GLY A 55 13.92 25.73 -14.46
CA GLY A 55 14.14 24.29 -14.35
C GLY A 55 12.94 23.50 -14.90
N ASP A 56 13.17 22.24 -15.16
CA ASP A 56 12.13 21.32 -15.62
C ASP A 56 11.76 20.39 -14.48
N VAL A 57 10.46 20.35 -14.16
CA VAL A 57 9.88 19.31 -13.29
C VAL A 57 9.15 18.32 -14.17
N VAL A 58 9.61 17.08 -14.16
CA VAL A 58 8.99 15.99 -14.89
C VAL A 58 8.22 15.13 -13.91
N VAL A 59 6.90 15.06 -14.10
CA VAL A 59 6.03 14.13 -13.39
C VAL A 59 5.89 12.89 -14.26
N LYS A 60 6.22 11.73 -13.72
CA LYS A 60 6.05 10.44 -14.40
C LYS A 60 5.01 9.61 -13.65
N GLU A 61 4.09 9.04 -14.40
CA GLU A 61 3.21 8.01 -13.88
C GLU A 61 4.01 6.73 -13.69
N VAL A 62 3.87 6.11 -12.52
CA VAL A 62 4.50 4.82 -12.25
C VAL A 62 3.56 3.71 -12.67
N THR A 63 4.09 2.77 -13.44
CA THR A 63 3.36 1.57 -13.87
C THR A 63 3.97 0.33 -13.25
N CYS A 64 3.16 -0.42 -12.52
CA CYS A 64 3.57 -1.69 -11.91
C CYS A 64 2.69 -2.84 -12.42
N THR A 65 3.32 -3.97 -12.69
CA THR A 65 2.65 -5.24 -12.97
C THR A 65 2.77 -6.15 -11.76
N VAL A 66 1.63 -6.60 -11.23
CA VAL A 66 1.56 -7.55 -10.12
C VAL A 66 1.21 -8.94 -10.66
N SER A 67 1.92 -9.96 -10.22
CA SER A 67 1.73 -11.35 -10.67
C SER A 67 1.96 -12.36 -9.53
N PRO A 68 1.12 -13.41 -9.41
CA PRO A 68 -0.11 -13.63 -10.17
C PRO A 68 -1.25 -12.71 -9.71
N LYS A 69 -2.22 -12.42 -10.59
CA LYS A 69 -3.42 -11.63 -10.22
C LYS A 69 -4.46 -12.45 -9.44
N SER A 70 -4.40 -13.77 -9.54
CA SER A 70 -5.22 -14.71 -8.80
C SER A 70 -4.41 -15.98 -8.55
N LEU A 71 -4.54 -16.53 -7.35
CA LEU A 71 -3.80 -17.71 -6.93
C LEU A 71 -4.70 -18.56 -6.04
N THR A 72 -4.73 -19.86 -6.30
CA THR A 72 -5.35 -20.86 -5.41
C THR A 72 -4.25 -21.64 -4.72
N ILE A 73 -4.33 -21.69 -3.38
CA ILE A 73 -3.37 -22.40 -2.54
C ILE A 73 -4.11 -23.56 -1.88
N ILE A 74 -3.64 -24.76 -2.16
CA ILE A 74 -4.20 -25.98 -1.59
C ILE A 74 -3.39 -26.33 -0.35
N LEU A 75 -4.03 -26.30 0.83
CA LEU A 75 -3.42 -26.70 2.10
C LEU A 75 -3.56 -28.19 2.35
N GLY A 76 -4.51 -28.87 1.70
CA GLY A 76 -4.77 -30.29 1.84
C GLY A 76 -5.72 -30.65 2.99
N ASP A 77 -6.00 -31.94 3.12
CA ASP A 77 -6.93 -32.50 4.10
C ASP A 77 -6.16 -33.06 5.32
N PHE A 78 -6.64 -32.71 6.50
CA PHE A 78 -6.02 -33.15 7.74
C PHE A 78 -7.04 -33.70 8.71
N PRO A 79 -6.74 -34.82 9.41
CA PRO A 79 -7.61 -35.34 10.44
C PRO A 79 -7.69 -34.37 11.63
N VAL A 80 -8.86 -34.30 12.26
CA VAL A 80 -9.10 -33.42 13.44
C VAL A 80 -8.08 -33.66 14.55
N SER A 81 -7.56 -34.88 14.68
CA SER A 81 -6.53 -35.24 15.66
C SER A 81 -5.20 -34.47 15.54
N ARG A 82 -4.97 -33.79 14.42
CA ARG A 82 -3.81 -32.90 14.26
C ARG A 82 -3.97 -31.57 14.99
N PHE A 83 -5.20 -31.20 15.34
CA PHE A 83 -5.53 -30.00 16.07
C PHE A 83 -5.63 -30.35 17.57
N THR A 84 -4.59 -30.04 18.32
CA THR A 84 -4.41 -30.46 19.71
C THR A 84 -4.76 -29.40 20.74
N GLY A 85 -5.22 -28.24 20.30
CA GLY A 85 -5.62 -27.10 21.12
C GLY A 85 -5.54 -25.78 20.39
N ALA A 86 -6.21 -24.77 20.89
CA ALA A 86 -6.21 -23.43 20.31
C ALA A 86 -4.79 -22.90 20.10
N GLY A 87 -4.52 -22.33 18.91
CA GLY A 87 -3.18 -21.91 18.49
C GLY A 87 -2.36 -22.99 17.76
N THR A 88 -2.85 -24.24 17.71
CA THR A 88 -2.18 -25.29 16.91
C THR A 88 -2.22 -24.93 15.43
N VAL A 89 -1.04 -24.93 14.79
CA VAL A 89 -0.86 -24.65 13.36
C VAL A 89 -0.59 -25.94 12.59
N VAL A 90 -1.33 -26.13 11.51
CA VAL A 90 -1.25 -27.32 10.66
C VAL A 90 -1.14 -26.89 9.20
N ALA A 91 -0.36 -27.60 8.39
CA ALA A 91 -0.24 -27.39 6.93
C ALA A 91 0.24 -25.99 6.55
N GLN A 92 1.53 -25.75 6.59
CA GLN A 92 2.09 -24.50 6.10
C GLN A 92 2.43 -24.60 4.61
N SER A 93 1.96 -23.64 3.83
CA SER A 93 2.32 -23.43 2.42
C SER A 93 2.84 -22.00 2.24
N THR A 94 3.76 -21.82 1.30
CA THR A 94 4.34 -20.51 0.98
C THR A 94 4.08 -20.14 -0.47
N PHE A 95 3.92 -18.85 -0.73
CA PHE A 95 3.81 -18.31 -2.07
C PHE A 95 4.39 -16.90 -2.13
N ASN A 96 4.64 -16.41 -3.34
CA ASN A 96 5.12 -15.07 -3.56
C ASN A 96 4.17 -14.27 -4.45
N ILE A 97 4.05 -13.00 -4.16
CA ILE A 97 3.49 -12.01 -5.07
C ILE A 97 4.65 -11.27 -5.71
N GLY A 98 4.78 -11.37 -7.02
CA GLY A 98 5.79 -10.67 -7.79
C GLY A 98 5.30 -9.28 -8.19
N MET A 99 6.18 -8.31 -8.19
CA MET A 99 5.92 -6.96 -8.70
C MET A 99 7.08 -6.51 -9.59
N LEU A 100 6.73 -5.97 -10.76
CA LEU A 100 7.67 -5.36 -11.70
C LEU A 100 7.17 -3.95 -12.00
N CYS A 101 7.98 -2.94 -11.69
CA CYS A 101 7.67 -1.53 -11.92
C CYS A 101 8.66 -0.89 -12.90
N ASP A 102 8.23 0.14 -13.60
CA ASP A 102 9.06 0.93 -14.54
C ASP A 102 9.89 2.02 -13.82
N GLN A 103 9.59 2.29 -12.56
CA GLN A 103 10.30 3.24 -11.70
C GLN A 103 10.56 2.62 -10.32
N ASP A 104 11.48 3.22 -9.57
CA ASP A 104 11.67 2.88 -8.15
C ASP A 104 10.45 3.32 -7.35
N VAL A 105 9.89 2.40 -6.57
CA VAL A 105 8.71 2.66 -5.73
C VAL A 105 8.85 2.01 -4.37
N GLN A 106 8.15 2.59 -3.40
CA GLN A 106 7.92 2.00 -2.09
C GLN A 106 6.46 1.52 -2.02
N PRO A 107 6.19 0.23 -2.32
CA PRO A 107 4.82 -0.27 -2.29
C PRO A 107 4.29 -0.37 -0.86
N GLU A 108 2.98 -0.21 -0.75
CA GLU A 108 2.20 -0.55 0.43
C GLU A 108 1.21 -1.64 0.08
N MET A 109 1.02 -2.61 0.97
CA MET A 109 0.06 -3.70 0.75
C MET A 109 -0.99 -3.73 1.85
N MET A 110 -2.23 -3.98 1.47
CA MET A 110 -3.34 -4.21 2.38
C MET A 110 -3.93 -5.58 2.10
N ILE A 111 -4.11 -6.38 3.15
CA ILE A 111 -4.76 -7.68 3.06
C ILE A 111 -6.15 -7.56 3.66
N ALA A 112 -7.17 -7.95 2.91
CA ALA A 112 -8.55 -7.93 3.34
C ALA A 112 -9.28 -9.23 3.00
N SER A 113 -10.26 -9.58 3.81
CA SER A 113 -11.18 -10.71 3.55
C SER A 113 -12.60 -10.32 3.93
N ALA A 114 -13.54 -10.65 3.05
CA ALA A 114 -14.98 -10.48 3.32
C ALA A 114 -15.50 -11.42 4.41
N ASN A 115 -14.80 -12.53 4.68
CA ASN A 115 -15.16 -13.49 5.71
C ASN A 115 -14.89 -12.96 7.13
N GLY A 116 -14.13 -11.87 7.26
CA GLY A 116 -13.70 -11.32 8.54
C GLY A 116 -12.54 -12.10 9.16
N TYR A 117 -12.21 -11.75 10.41
CA TYR A 117 -11.00 -12.20 11.09
C TYR A 117 -11.32 -12.75 12.48
N GLU A 118 -10.46 -13.62 12.98
CA GLU A 118 -10.56 -14.12 14.35
C GLU A 118 -9.97 -13.10 15.33
N THR A 119 -10.77 -12.64 16.29
CA THR A 119 -10.38 -11.55 17.19
C THR A 119 -9.22 -11.92 18.11
N ASN A 120 -9.20 -13.16 18.59
CA ASN A 120 -8.20 -13.64 19.55
C ASN A 120 -6.99 -14.33 18.89
N PHE A 121 -6.98 -14.44 17.56
CA PHE A 121 -5.95 -15.11 16.78
C PHE A 121 -5.43 -14.17 15.69
N PRO A 122 -4.44 -13.33 15.99
CA PRO A 122 -3.90 -12.37 15.03
C PRO A 122 -3.39 -13.05 13.76
N GLY A 123 -3.76 -12.50 12.61
CA GLY A 123 -3.38 -13.06 11.31
C GLY A 123 -4.26 -14.21 10.83
N VAL A 124 -5.36 -14.52 11.52
CA VAL A 124 -6.28 -15.60 11.15
C VAL A 124 -7.55 -15.04 10.50
N ILE A 125 -7.81 -15.52 9.29
CA ILE A 125 -9.01 -15.22 8.50
C ILE A 125 -10.04 -16.31 8.75
N LYS A 126 -11.29 -15.93 8.96
CA LYS A 126 -12.42 -16.86 9.11
C LYS A 126 -12.67 -17.64 7.82
N LEU A 127 -13.18 -18.85 7.96
CA LEU A 127 -13.57 -19.65 6.80
C LEU A 127 -14.79 -19.05 6.11
N THR A 128 -14.93 -19.34 4.82
CA THR A 128 -16.12 -18.98 4.05
C THR A 128 -17.33 -19.68 4.63
N PRO A 129 -18.39 -18.95 5.02
CA PRO A 129 -19.58 -19.55 5.60
C PRO A 129 -20.35 -20.32 4.51
N GLU A 130 -20.41 -21.64 4.68
CA GLU A 130 -21.12 -22.55 3.78
C GLU A 130 -21.64 -23.76 4.55
N SER A 131 -22.55 -24.51 3.94
CA SER A 131 -23.04 -25.77 4.55
C SER A 131 -21.92 -26.80 4.66
N GLY A 132 -21.70 -27.35 5.85
CA GLY A 132 -20.63 -28.32 6.09
C GLY A 132 -19.24 -27.72 6.27
N VAL A 133 -19.16 -26.41 6.53
CA VAL A 133 -17.88 -25.76 6.88
C VAL A 133 -17.38 -26.26 8.24
N ALA A 134 -16.07 -26.47 8.36
CA ALA A 134 -15.41 -26.78 9.62
C ALA A 134 -15.56 -25.64 10.63
N THR A 135 -15.55 -25.97 11.93
CA THR A 135 -15.59 -24.97 13.01
C THR A 135 -14.36 -25.08 13.90
N GLY A 136 -14.05 -24.02 14.64
CA GLY A 136 -12.91 -23.98 15.55
C GLY A 136 -11.55 -23.93 14.83
N VAL A 137 -11.52 -23.57 13.56
CA VAL A 137 -10.31 -23.44 12.74
C VAL A 137 -10.47 -22.25 11.78
N GLY A 138 -9.38 -21.58 11.47
CA GLY A 138 -9.29 -20.54 10.45
C GLY A 138 -8.01 -20.67 9.65
N VAL A 139 -7.81 -19.78 8.70
CA VAL A 139 -6.59 -19.72 7.87
C VAL A 139 -5.70 -18.59 8.35
N LYS A 140 -4.56 -18.94 8.92
CA LYS A 140 -3.51 -17.99 9.27
C LYS A 140 -2.76 -17.56 8.04
N MET A 141 -2.55 -16.26 7.88
CA MET A 141 -1.72 -15.67 6.83
C MET A 141 -0.62 -14.84 7.46
N LEU A 142 0.61 -15.00 6.97
CA LEU A 142 1.75 -14.16 7.34
C LEU A 142 2.31 -13.52 6.08
N PHE A 143 2.79 -12.29 6.22
CA PHE A 143 3.57 -11.58 5.23
C PHE A 143 5.00 -11.43 5.74
N ASN A 144 5.98 -11.89 4.97
CA ASN A 144 7.40 -11.90 5.36
C ASN A 144 7.63 -12.46 6.78
N GLY A 145 6.90 -13.53 7.14
CA GLY A 145 6.95 -14.16 8.45
C GLY A 145 6.29 -13.39 9.60
N GLN A 146 5.72 -12.23 9.32
CA GLN A 146 5.05 -11.38 10.31
C GLN A 146 3.52 -11.43 10.15
N THR A 147 2.82 -11.27 11.26
CA THR A 147 1.36 -11.16 11.26
C THR A 147 0.94 -9.81 10.67
N PRO A 148 0.15 -9.80 9.58
CA PRO A 148 -0.31 -8.54 8.97
C PRO A 148 -1.42 -7.89 9.79
N ALA A 149 -1.49 -6.56 9.75
CA ALA A 149 -2.65 -5.81 10.19
C ALA A 149 -3.69 -5.81 9.07
N PHE A 150 -4.72 -6.66 9.18
CA PHE A 150 -5.76 -6.76 8.16
C PHE A 150 -6.55 -5.47 8.00
N GLY A 151 -6.90 -5.13 6.75
CA GLY A 151 -7.66 -3.93 6.41
C GLY A 151 -6.86 -2.62 6.53
N GLN A 152 -5.56 -2.70 6.79
CA GLN A 152 -4.67 -1.55 6.85
C GLN A 152 -3.52 -1.70 5.86
N TYR A 153 -3.07 -0.58 5.29
CA TYR A 153 -1.86 -0.57 4.48
C TYR A 153 -0.64 -0.73 5.37
N MET A 154 0.24 -1.62 4.98
CA MET A 154 1.54 -1.86 5.59
C MET A 154 2.64 -1.59 4.56
N SER A 155 3.69 -0.92 4.99
CA SER A 155 4.86 -0.68 4.13
C SER A 155 5.57 -2.00 3.86
N THR A 156 6.02 -2.15 2.62
CA THR A 156 6.81 -3.29 2.18
C THR A 156 8.27 -2.88 1.97
N PHE A 157 9.10 -3.73 1.40
CA PHE A 157 10.42 -3.32 0.93
C PHE A 157 10.35 -2.69 -0.47
N PRO A 158 11.34 -1.84 -0.85
CA PRO A 158 11.34 -1.15 -2.13
C PRO A 158 11.35 -2.11 -3.32
N THR A 159 10.72 -1.69 -4.40
CA THR A 159 10.83 -2.29 -5.73
C THR A 159 11.63 -1.33 -6.61
N TYR A 160 12.69 -1.83 -7.23
CA TYR A 160 13.53 -1.06 -8.11
C TYR A 160 13.08 -1.14 -9.57
N ALA A 161 13.30 -0.07 -10.33
CA ALA A 161 12.92 0.04 -11.73
C ALA A 161 13.41 -1.15 -12.56
N ASN A 162 12.50 -1.76 -13.31
CA ASN A 162 12.76 -2.90 -14.20
C ASN A 162 13.36 -4.13 -13.50
N MET A 163 13.26 -4.22 -12.17
CA MET A 163 13.63 -5.38 -11.39
C MET A 163 12.40 -6.02 -10.78
N GLN A 164 12.30 -7.35 -10.91
CA GLN A 164 11.20 -8.08 -10.29
C GLN A 164 11.44 -8.28 -8.80
N SER A 165 10.58 -7.70 -7.98
CA SER A 165 10.55 -7.93 -6.53
C SER A 165 9.58 -9.06 -6.19
N GLN A 166 9.91 -9.83 -5.13
CA GLN A 166 9.09 -10.95 -4.66
C GLN A 166 8.70 -10.72 -3.21
N TYR A 167 7.40 -10.73 -2.94
CA TYR A 167 6.82 -10.51 -1.62
C TYR A 167 6.33 -11.84 -1.07
N PRO A 168 7.03 -12.40 -0.06
CA PRO A 168 6.75 -13.74 0.44
C PRO A 168 5.55 -13.74 1.40
N PHE A 169 4.67 -14.69 1.19
CA PHE A 169 3.54 -14.99 2.06
C PHE A 169 3.60 -16.45 2.51
N SER A 170 3.01 -16.72 3.67
CA SER A 170 2.72 -18.08 4.09
C SER A 170 1.30 -18.18 4.61
N VAL A 171 0.68 -19.32 4.39
CA VAL A 171 -0.66 -19.67 4.87
C VAL A 171 -0.66 -21.03 5.52
N SER A 172 -1.52 -21.19 6.53
CA SER A 172 -1.68 -22.44 7.28
C SER A 172 -3.05 -22.50 7.92
N TYR A 173 -3.51 -23.68 8.33
CA TYR A 173 -4.65 -23.78 9.24
C TYR A 173 -4.18 -23.47 10.67
N GLU A 174 -4.96 -22.71 11.42
CA GLU A 174 -4.76 -22.50 12.86
C GLU A 174 -6.05 -22.81 13.62
N GLN A 175 -5.95 -23.63 14.66
CA GLN A 175 -7.06 -23.92 15.54
C GLN A 175 -7.43 -22.68 16.35
N THR A 176 -8.69 -22.28 16.30
CA THR A 176 -9.21 -21.08 16.97
C THR A 176 -10.22 -21.40 18.07
N GLY A 177 -10.78 -22.61 18.06
CA GLY A 177 -11.71 -23.09 19.08
C GLY A 177 -11.07 -24.12 20.02
N ALA A 178 -11.77 -24.43 21.11
CA ALA A 178 -11.39 -25.52 22.00
C ALA A 178 -11.42 -26.88 21.28
N GLU A 179 -12.36 -27.03 20.36
CA GLU A 179 -12.55 -28.22 19.53
C GLU A 179 -12.66 -27.81 18.05
N VAL A 180 -12.29 -28.73 17.17
CA VAL A 180 -12.42 -28.59 15.72
C VAL A 180 -13.43 -29.62 15.22
N THR A 181 -14.42 -29.17 14.47
CA THR A 181 -15.35 -30.08 13.77
C THR A 181 -14.88 -30.33 12.34
N PRO A 182 -15.04 -31.55 11.79
CA PRO A 182 -14.72 -31.82 10.40
C PRO A 182 -15.61 -31.00 9.46
N GLY A 183 -15.09 -30.62 8.30
CA GLY A 183 -15.81 -29.87 7.28
C GLY A 183 -14.90 -29.25 6.25
N THR A 184 -15.48 -28.50 5.33
CA THR A 184 -14.71 -27.70 4.36
C THR A 184 -14.00 -26.54 5.06
N ALA A 185 -12.79 -26.21 4.60
CA ALA A 185 -11.97 -25.17 5.23
C ALA A 185 -11.38 -24.21 4.17
N ASN A 186 -12.29 -23.52 3.49
CA ASN A 186 -11.96 -22.56 2.43
C ASN A 186 -12.04 -21.13 2.95
N THR A 187 -11.20 -20.24 2.42
CA THR A 187 -11.29 -18.80 2.62
C THR A 187 -10.76 -18.04 1.41
N VAL A 188 -11.08 -16.75 1.33
CA VAL A 188 -10.61 -15.85 0.30
C VAL A 188 -10.01 -14.61 0.94
N ALA A 189 -8.83 -14.21 0.47
CA ALA A 189 -8.21 -12.94 0.82
C ALA A 189 -7.91 -12.13 -0.43
N THR A 190 -8.06 -10.82 -0.34
CA THR A 190 -7.67 -9.86 -1.37
C THR A 190 -6.44 -9.10 -0.89
N ILE A 191 -5.41 -9.06 -1.72
CA ILE A 191 -4.22 -8.24 -1.50
C ILE A 191 -4.30 -7.04 -2.43
N THR A 192 -4.46 -5.85 -1.85
CA THR A 192 -4.44 -4.59 -2.57
C THR A 192 -3.05 -3.99 -2.47
N VAL A 193 -2.50 -3.57 -3.60
CA VAL A 193 -1.19 -2.92 -3.68
C VAL A 193 -1.40 -1.45 -4.04
N ALA A 194 -0.81 -0.57 -3.25
CA ALA A 194 -0.71 0.85 -3.51
C ALA A 194 0.77 1.25 -3.57
N TYR A 195 1.09 2.22 -4.39
CA TYR A 195 2.44 2.80 -4.49
C TYR A 195 2.33 4.31 -4.69
N LYS A 196 3.26 5.01 -4.09
CA LYS A 196 3.36 6.48 -4.13
C LYS A 196 4.66 6.89 -4.78
#